data_c764964285dc3ba08884ba1950b31c90
#
_entry.id   c764964285dc3ba08884ba1950b31c90
#
_cell.length_a   1.000
_cell.length_b   1.000
_cell.length_c   1.000
_cell.angle_alpha   90.00
_cell.angle_beta   90.00
_cell.angle_gamma   90.00
#
_symmetry.space_group_name_H-M   'P 1'
#
loop_
_entity.id
_entity.type
_entity.pdbx_description
1 polymer ?
#
loop_
_entity_poly.entity_id
_entity_poly.type
_entity_poly.pdbx_seq_one_letter_code
_entity_poly.pdbx_strand_id
1 'polypeptide(L)'
;RLRPQEVAHLATLLPSPPAHHPHYGFRFIDLFAGIGGIRSGFEAIGGQCVFTSEWNKHAVRTYKANWYCDPQQHRFNEDIRDITLSQRSDVSDEEAARHIRESIPQHDVLLAGFPCQPFSLAGVSKKNAMGRAHGFACETQGTLFFDVVRIIAARQPAIFVLENVKNLKSHDQGRTFRIIMQTLDELGYEVADAGHTGPDDPKVIDGRHFLPQHRERIVLVGFRRDLQLHAGFTLRDIAAQYPAVRPTFGELLEPTVDAKFRSEERR
;
A
#
# COMPACT_ATOMS: atom_id res chain seq x y z
N ARG A 1 -26.95 -18.45 -17.05
CA ARG A 1 -26.18 -19.47 -16.30
C ARG A 1 -25.06 -19.93 -17.21
N LEU A 2 -23.82 -19.96 -16.69
CA LEU A 2 -22.66 -20.50 -17.42
C LEU A 2 -22.84 -22.01 -17.60
N ARG A 3 -22.41 -22.52 -18.75
CA ARG A 3 -22.39 -23.95 -19.04
C ARG A 3 -21.31 -24.65 -18.21
N PRO A 4 -21.43 -25.95 -17.86
CA PRO A 4 -20.43 -26.66 -17.05
C PRO A 4 -18.99 -26.55 -17.63
N GLN A 5 -18.84 -26.56 -18.93
CA GLN A 5 -17.55 -26.40 -19.62
C GLN A 5 -16.94 -25.00 -19.43
N GLU A 6 -17.76 -23.96 -19.40
CA GLU A 6 -17.32 -22.58 -19.13
C GLU A 6 -16.92 -22.42 -17.66
N VAL A 7 -17.64 -23.05 -16.75
CA VAL A 7 -17.27 -23.09 -15.32
C VAL A 7 -15.95 -23.83 -15.12
N ALA A 8 -15.76 -24.99 -15.78
CA ALA A 8 -14.50 -25.73 -15.72
C ALA A 8 -13.32 -24.91 -16.28
N HIS A 9 -13.52 -24.22 -17.40
CA HIS A 9 -12.50 -23.35 -17.99
C HIS A 9 -12.18 -22.17 -17.06
N LEU A 10 -13.18 -21.50 -16.51
CA LEU A 10 -12.97 -20.41 -15.54
C LEU A 10 -12.24 -20.91 -14.28
N ALA A 11 -12.53 -22.11 -13.82
CA ALA A 11 -11.84 -22.72 -12.67
C ALA A 11 -10.34 -22.92 -12.94
N THR A 12 -9.93 -23.21 -14.20
CA THR A 12 -8.49 -23.29 -14.57
C THR A 12 -7.78 -21.95 -14.63
N LEU A 13 -8.53 -20.86 -14.72
CA LEU A 13 -7.99 -19.48 -14.72
C LEU A 13 -7.89 -18.87 -13.33
N LEU A 14 -8.47 -19.53 -12.32
CA LEU A 14 -8.35 -19.06 -10.93
C LEU A 14 -6.93 -19.37 -10.41
N PRO A 15 -6.35 -18.46 -9.60
CA PRO A 15 -5.06 -18.71 -8.99
C PRO A 15 -5.14 -19.94 -8.09
N SER A 16 -4.27 -20.90 -8.37
CA SER A 16 -4.13 -22.11 -7.54
C SER A 16 -3.09 -21.87 -6.46
N PRO A 17 -3.18 -22.61 -5.33
CA PRO A 17 -2.08 -22.61 -4.38
C PRO A 17 -0.80 -22.99 -5.13
N PRO A 18 0.32 -22.28 -4.93
CA PRO A 18 1.58 -22.70 -5.52
C PRO A 18 1.93 -24.11 -5.04
N ALA A 19 2.40 -24.95 -5.97
CA ALA A 19 2.65 -26.38 -5.73
C ALA A 19 3.70 -26.66 -4.63
N HIS A 20 4.57 -25.70 -4.38
CA HIS A 20 5.53 -25.69 -3.26
C HIS A 20 5.71 -24.26 -2.82
N HIS A 21 5.42 -23.94 -1.56
CA HIS A 21 5.89 -22.72 -0.95
C HIS A 21 7.31 -22.96 -0.46
N PRO A 22 8.31 -22.37 -1.10
CA PRO A 22 9.62 -22.22 -0.46
C PRO A 22 9.40 -21.48 0.86
N HIS A 23 10.31 -21.64 1.80
CA HIS A 23 10.27 -20.87 3.03
C HIS A 23 10.17 -19.39 2.70
N TYR A 24 9.05 -18.76 3.05
CA TYR A 24 8.89 -17.33 2.88
C TYR A 24 9.95 -16.62 3.71
N GLY A 25 10.65 -15.68 3.07
CA GLY A 25 11.67 -14.89 3.75
C GLY A 25 11.11 -13.89 4.76
N PHE A 26 9.89 -13.40 4.51
CA PHE A 26 9.19 -12.43 5.36
C PHE A 26 7.68 -12.44 5.10
N ARG A 27 6.93 -11.85 6.02
CA ARG A 27 5.47 -11.71 5.94
C ARG A 27 5.09 -10.24 5.73
N PHE A 28 4.08 -10.00 4.89
CA PHE A 28 3.61 -8.63 4.66
C PHE A 28 2.08 -8.54 4.62
N ILE A 29 1.59 -7.32 4.77
CA ILE A 29 0.19 -6.96 4.57
C ILE A 29 0.05 -5.95 3.44
N ASP A 30 -1.09 -5.97 2.73
CA ASP A 30 -1.39 -5.12 1.57
C ASP A 30 -2.67 -4.33 1.82
N LEU A 31 -2.53 -3.05 2.15
CA LEU A 31 -3.62 -2.14 2.48
C LEU A 31 -3.97 -1.25 1.28
N PHE A 32 -5.26 -1.04 1.03
CA PHE A 32 -5.74 -0.34 -0.16
C PHE A 32 -5.23 -1.00 -1.43
N ALA A 33 -5.30 -2.32 -1.44
CA ALA A 33 -4.56 -3.19 -2.34
C ALA A 33 -4.92 -3.04 -3.82
N GLY A 34 -6.09 -2.46 -4.14
CA GLY A 34 -6.57 -2.36 -5.50
C GLY A 34 -6.67 -3.73 -6.14
N ILE A 35 -5.93 -3.95 -7.21
CA ILE A 35 -5.84 -5.24 -7.90
C ILE A 35 -4.58 -6.05 -7.53
N GLY A 36 -3.79 -5.59 -6.53
CA GLY A 36 -2.62 -6.30 -6.01
C GLY A 36 -1.30 -5.95 -6.71
N GLY A 37 -1.18 -4.74 -7.27
CA GLY A 37 0.04 -4.34 -7.99
C GLY A 37 1.28 -4.30 -7.09
N ILE A 38 1.18 -3.77 -5.87
CA ILE A 38 2.31 -3.72 -4.92
C ILE A 38 2.62 -5.13 -4.41
N ARG A 39 1.59 -5.92 -4.08
CA ARG A 39 1.72 -7.33 -3.69
C ARG A 39 2.57 -8.13 -4.67
N SER A 40 2.35 -7.95 -5.99
CA SER A 40 3.08 -8.65 -7.04
C SER A 40 4.61 -8.52 -6.87
N GLY A 41 5.09 -7.30 -6.60
CA GLY A 41 6.53 -7.06 -6.40
C GLY A 41 7.07 -7.74 -5.15
N PHE A 42 6.30 -7.75 -4.06
CA PHE A 42 6.75 -8.33 -2.80
C PHE A 42 6.67 -9.86 -2.78
N GLU A 43 5.69 -10.48 -3.45
CA GLU A 43 5.68 -11.94 -3.64
C GLU A 43 6.82 -12.41 -4.55
N ALA A 44 7.18 -11.62 -5.58
CA ALA A 44 8.28 -11.94 -6.49
C ALA A 44 9.64 -12.05 -5.78
N ILE A 45 9.81 -11.39 -4.63
CA ILE A 45 11.03 -11.45 -3.81
C ILE A 45 10.91 -12.38 -2.59
N GLY A 46 9.89 -13.24 -2.57
CA GLY A 46 9.71 -14.27 -1.54
C GLY A 46 8.93 -13.83 -0.30
N GLY A 47 8.15 -12.75 -0.39
CA GLY A 47 7.25 -12.34 0.68
C GLY A 47 5.94 -13.14 0.67
N GLN A 48 5.37 -13.37 1.85
CA GLN A 48 4.04 -13.94 2.04
C GLN A 48 3.04 -12.86 2.44
N CYS A 49 1.99 -12.65 1.62
CA CYS A 49 0.86 -11.80 2.00
C CYS A 49 -0.01 -12.52 3.02
N VAL A 50 -0.18 -11.94 4.21
CA VAL A 50 -0.97 -12.53 5.31
C VAL A 50 -2.25 -11.77 5.64
N PHE A 51 -2.39 -10.55 5.09
CA PHE A 51 -3.60 -9.73 5.26
C PHE A 51 -3.74 -8.77 4.09
N THR A 52 -4.98 -8.57 3.63
CA THR A 52 -5.31 -7.59 2.59
C THR A 52 -6.54 -6.80 3.00
N SER A 53 -6.53 -5.50 2.72
CA SER A 53 -7.72 -4.65 2.82
C SER A 53 -7.97 -3.91 1.51
N GLU A 54 -9.20 -4.07 0.97
CA GLU A 54 -9.67 -3.37 -0.22
C GLU A 54 -11.19 -3.29 -0.23
N TRP A 55 -11.75 -2.08 -0.32
CA TRP A 55 -13.20 -1.88 -0.21
C TRP A 55 -13.96 -1.83 -1.55
N ASN A 56 -13.23 -1.49 -2.64
CA ASN A 56 -13.87 -1.41 -3.94
C ASN A 56 -14.22 -2.80 -4.46
N LYS A 57 -15.51 -3.12 -4.53
CA LYS A 57 -16.02 -4.44 -4.94
C LYS A 57 -15.49 -4.94 -6.30
N HIS A 58 -15.16 -4.04 -7.22
CA HIS A 58 -14.61 -4.41 -8.53
C HIS A 58 -13.13 -4.75 -8.41
N ALA A 59 -12.37 -3.95 -7.66
CA ALA A 59 -10.97 -4.25 -7.34
C ALA A 59 -10.85 -5.57 -6.57
N VAL A 60 -11.71 -5.79 -5.55
CA VAL A 60 -11.77 -7.04 -4.78
C VAL A 60 -11.98 -8.27 -5.67
N ARG A 61 -12.90 -8.18 -6.66
CA ARG A 61 -13.13 -9.28 -7.62
C ARG A 61 -11.88 -9.58 -8.45
N THR A 62 -11.24 -8.55 -8.98
CA THR A 62 -10.00 -8.68 -9.75
C THR A 62 -8.88 -9.21 -8.87
N TYR A 63 -8.74 -8.70 -7.65
CA TYR A 63 -7.74 -9.17 -6.69
C TYR A 63 -7.90 -10.66 -6.41
N LYS A 64 -9.10 -11.11 -6.05
CA LYS A 64 -9.40 -12.52 -5.76
C LYS A 64 -9.27 -13.44 -6.99
N ALA A 65 -9.39 -12.89 -8.20
CA ALA A 65 -9.15 -13.64 -9.44
C ALA A 65 -7.66 -13.79 -9.78
N ASN A 66 -6.82 -12.87 -9.33
CA ASN A 66 -5.37 -12.89 -9.60
C ASN A 66 -4.55 -13.54 -8.49
N TRP A 67 -5.03 -13.49 -7.25
CA TRP A 67 -4.24 -13.90 -6.08
C TRP A 67 -4.92 -15.02 -5.32
N TYR A 68 -4.19 -16.09 -5.10
CA TYR A 68 -4.63 -17.10 -4.16
C TYR A 68 -4.45 -16.57 -2.72
N CYS A 69 -5.53 -16.57 -1.97
CA CYS A 69 -5.56 -16.18 -0.57
C CYS A 69 -5.98 -17.39 0.26
N ASP A 70 -5.00 -18.11 0.82
CA ASP A 70 -5.25 -19.27 1.67
C ASP A 70 -6.05 -18.82 2.92
N PRO A 71 -7.29 -19.30 3.11
CA PRO A 71 -8.11 -18.89 4.25
C PRO A 71 -7.51 -19.20 5.62
N GLN A 72 -6.56 -20.13 5.70
CA GLN A 72 -5.87 -20.49 6.95
C GLN A 72 -4.70 -19.56 7.27
N GLN A 73 -4.11 -18.92 6.25
CA GLN A 73 -2.89 -18.12 6.40
C GLN A 73 -3.09 -16.63 6.03
N HIS A 74 -4.17 -16.32 5.32
CA HIS A 74 -4.45 -14.98 4.83
C HIS A 74 -5.83 -14.52 5.28
N ARG A 75 -5.91 -13.28 5.81
CA ARG A 75 -7.18 -12.63 6.14
C ARG A 75 -7.48 -11.52 5.15
N PHE A 76 -8.72 -11.43 4.70
CA PHE A 76 -9.20 -10.37 3.81
C PHE A 76 -10.24 -9.52 4.54
N ASN A 77 -10.08 -8.20 4.48
CA ASN A 77 -11.00 -7.22 5.03
C ASN A 77 -11.43 -6.23 3.94
N GLU A 78 -12.67 -5.80 3.93
CA GLU A 78 -13.16 -4.83 2.95
C GLU A 78 -12.91 -3.39 3.42
N ASP A 79 -13.41 -3.02 4.58
CA ASP A 79 -13.22 -1.66 5.11
C ASP A 79 -12.22 -1.66 6.27
N ILE A 80 -11.07 -1.03 6.07
CA ILE A 80 -10.02 -0.96 7.08
C ILE A 80 -10.48 -0.29 8.38
N ARG A 81 -11.50 0.55 8.31
CA ARG A 81 -12.06 1.26 9.47
C ARG A 81 -12.77 0.32 10.45
N ASP A 82 -13.25 -0.83 9.97
CA ASP A 82 -13.79 -1.89 10.83
C ASP A 82 -12.71 -2.53 11.70
N ILE A 83 -11.47 -2.51 11.21
CA ILE A 83 -10.30 -3.03 11.93
C ILE A 83 -9.71 -1.99 12.86
N THR A 84 -9.57 -0.75 12.39
CA THR A 84 -8.94 0.33 13.16
C THR A 84 -9.88 0.98 14.16
N LEU A 85 -11.19 0.75 14.01
CA LEU A 85 -12.27 1.35 14.80
C LEU A 85 -12.20 2.90 14.81
N SER A 86 -11.62 3.49 13.76
CA SER A 86 -11.32 4.92 13.69
C SER A 86 -12.56 5.81 13.70
N GLN A 87 -13.74 5.27 13.35
CA GLN A 87 -15.01 5.98 13.38
C GLN A 87 -15.77 5.83 14.71
N ARG A 88 -15.23 5.05 15.66
CA ARG A 88 -15.83 4.77 16.97
C ARG A 88 -15.27 5.72 18.03
N SER A 89 -16.05 6.72 18.43
CA SER A 89 -15.67 7.65 19.50
C SER A 89 -15.83 7.07 20.92
N ASP A 90 -16.52 5.93 21.02
CA ASP A 90 -16.77 5.19 22.26
C ASP A 90 -15.69 4.13 22.57
N VAL A 91 -14.67 3.97 21.69
CA VAL A 91 -13.59 3.01 21.86
C VAL A 91 -12.29 3.72 22.23
N SER A 92 -11.60 3.23 23.24
CA SER A 92 -10.29 3.74 23.66
C SER A 92 -9.19 3.36 22.66
N ASP A 93 -8.08 4.10 22.65
CA ASP A 93 -6.92 3.79 21.82
C ASP A 93 -6.33 2.40 22.13
N GLU A 94 -6.36 1.98 23.39
CA GLU A 94 -5.90 0.66 23.85
C GLU A 94 -6.78 -0.47 23.32
N GLU A 95 -8.10 -0.27 23.32
CA GLU A 95 -9.06 -1.23 22.78
C GLU A 95 -8.92 -1.33 21.26
N ALA A 96 -8.80 -0.22 20.57
CA ALA A 96 -8.56 -0.18 19.13
C ALA A 96 -7.23 -0.90 18.76
N ALA A 97 -6.16 -0.62 19.50
CA ALA A 97 -4.87 -1.29 19.28
C ALA A 97 -4.92 -2.81 19.54
N ARG A 98 -5.68 -3.24 20.56
CA ARG A 98 -5.92 -4.66 20.82
C ARG A 98 -6.69 -5.30 19.68
N HIS A 99 -7.77 -4.68 19.23
CA HIS A 99 -8.59 -5.17 18.11
C HIS A 99 -7.77 -5.28 16.81
N ILE A 100 -6.91 -4.30 16.53
CA ILE A 100 -5.97 -4.36 15.39
C ILE A 100 -5.04 -5.58 15.54
N ARG A 101 -4.45 -5.80 16.72
CA ARG A 101 -3.56 -6.95 16.95
C ARG A 101 -4.25 -8.30 16.81
N GLU A 102 -5.52 -8.40 17.15
CA GLU A 102 -6.32 -9.63 17.00
C GLU A 102 -6.75 -9.87 15.55
N SER A 103 -7.04 -8.79 14.82
CA SER A 103 -7.56 -8.83 13.45
C SER A 103 -6.47 -8.97 12.40
N ILE A 104 -5.36 -8.25 12.54
CA ILE A 104 -4.24 -8.26 11.58
C ILE A 104 -3.14 -9.19 12.11
N PRO A 105 -2.69 -10.23 11.36
CA PRO A 105 -1.59 -11.09 11.76
C PRO A 105 -0.27 -10.33 11.95
N GLN A 106 0.67 -10.90 12.73
CA GLN A 106 2.03 -10.38 12.81
C GLN A 106 2.70 -10.42 11.43
N HIS A 107 3.40 -9.36 11.06
CA HIS A 107 4.06 -9.18 9.77
C HIS A 107 5.29 -8.31 9.91
N ASP A 108 6.20 -8.44 8.95
CA ASP A 108 7.47 -7.74 8.91
C ASP A 108 7.36 -6.43 8.11
N VAL A 109 6.55 -6.46 7.04
CA VAL A 109 6.40 -5.34 6.11
C VAL A 109 4.93 -4.93 5.98
N LEU A 110 4.65 -3.63 6.06
CA LEU A 110 3.35 -3.04 5.78
C LEU A 110 3.39 -2.31 4.44
N LEU A 111 2.52 -2.69 3.51
CA LEU A 111 2.34 -2.01 2.23
C LEU A 111 1.03 -1.24 2.24
N ALA A 112 1.02 0.02 1.77
CA ALA A 112 -0.21 0.79 1.65
C ALA A 112 -0.15 1.82 0.51
N GLY A 113 -1.01 1.64 -0.49
CA GLY A 113 -1.32 2.63 -1.51
C GLY A 113 -2.51 3.48 -1.08
N PHE A 114 -2.38 4.30 -0.04
CA PHE A 114 -3.51 5.03 0.55
C PHE A 114 -3.98 6.20 -0.33
N PRO A 115 -5.29 6.51 -0.36
CA PRO A 115 -5.81 7.60 -1.19
C PRO A 115 -5.37 8.97 -0.69
N CYS A 116 -5.11 9.89 -1.63
CA CYS A 116 -4.82 11.29 -1.31
C CYS A 116 -6.12 12.01 -0.90
N GLN A 117 -6.37 12.09 0.39
CA GLN A 117 -7.50 12.79 0.97
C GLN A 117 -7.02 14.08 1.67
N PRO A 118 -7.77 15.18 1.61
CA PRO A 118 -7.43 16.38 2.36
C PRO A 118 -7.49 16.11 3.86
N PHE A 119 -6.45 16.55 4.59
CA PHE A 119 -6.46 16.53 6.05
C PHE A 119 -7.36 17.65 6.57
N SER A 120 -8.35 17.36 7.39
CA SER A 120 -9.04 18.39 8.15
C SER A 120 -8.16 18.80 9.34
N LEU A 121 -7.67 20.04 9.30
CA LEU A 121 -6.64 20.54 10.22
C LEU A 121 -7.14 20.92 11.62
N ALA A 122 -8.44 20.85 11.86
CA ALA A 122 -9.04 21.35 13.10
C ALA A 122 -8.48 20.66 14.38
N GLY A 123 -7.94 19.44 14.26
CA GLY A 123 -7.45 18.68 15.40
C GLY A 123 -5.94 18.70 15.64
N VAL A 124 -5.11 18.93 14.61
CA VAL A 124 -3.64 18.88 14.74
C VAL A 124 -3.09 20.04 15.57
N SER A 125 -3.65 21.24 15.40
CA SER A 125 -3.15 22.44 16.06
C SER A 125 -3.43 22.49 17.58
N LYS A 126 -4.46 21.80 18.07
CA LYS A 126 -4.91 21.92 19.47
C LYS A 126 -4.11 21.08 20.46
N LYS A 127 -3.47 19.98 20.00
CA LYS A 127 -2.71 19.06 20.86
C LYS A 127 -1.24 19.42 21.03
N ASN A 128 -0.61 19.98 19.98
CA ASN A 128 0.76 20.51 20.12
C ASN A 128 0.86 21.65 21.16
N ALA A 129 -0.26 22.36 21.42
CA ALA A 129 -0.33 23.41 22.42
C ALA A 129 -0.52 22.89 23.86
N MET A 130 -0.87 21.61 24.09
CA MET A 130 -1.22 21.09 25.41
C MET A 130 -0.26 20.02 25.96
N GLY A 131 0.87 19.74 25.32
CA GLY A 131 1.98 18.97 25.90
C GLY A 131 1.63 17.54 26.39
N ARG A 132 0.57 16.92 25.87
CA ARG A 132 0.17 15.56 26.27
C ARG A 132 0.80 14.50 25.38
N ALA A 133 1.68 13.73 26.01
CA ALA A 133 2.26 12.52 25.44
C ALA A 133 1.18 11.45 25.14
N HIS A 134 1.32 10.85 23.94
CA HIS A 134 0.82 9.51 23.61
C HIS A 134 -0.67 9.19 23.76
N GLY A 135 -1.54 9.87 23.00
CA GLY A 135 -2.88 9.39 22.72
C GLY A 135 -3.21 9.59 21.26
N PHE A 136 -3.61 8.52 20.54
CA PHE A 136 -4.04 8.54 19.13
C PHE A 136 -5.40 9.23 18.89
N ALA A 137 -5.99 9.80 19.93
CA ALA A 137 -7.21 10.60 19.86
C ALA A 137 -6.95 11.96 19.17
N CYS A 138 -6.42 11.93 17.95
CA CYS A 138 -6.36 13.10 17.10
C CYS A 138 -7.72 13.29 16.46
N GLU A 139 -8.36 14.45 16.67
CA GLU A 139 -9.58 14.88 15.97
C GLU A 139 -9.41 15.06 14.45
N THR A 140 -8.27 14.66 13.88
CA THR A 140 -8.06 14.45 12.45
C THR A 140 -8.73 13.14 11.99
N GLN A 141 -9.80 12.74 12.67
CA GLN A 141 -10.67 11.66 12.25
C GLN A 141 -11.13 11.93 10.82
N GLY A 142 -10.80 11.04 9.88
CA GLY A 142 -11.37 11.06 8.56
C GLY A 142 -10.41 10.82 7.39
N THR A 143 -9.11 10.73 7.59
CA THR A 143 -8.22 10.34 6.50
C THR A 143 -7.67 8.94 6.73
N LEU A 144 -7.73 8.11 5.68
CA LEU A 144 -7.26 6.71 5.71
C LEU A 144 -5.76 6.58 6.01
N PHE A 145 -4.98 7.65 5.89
CA PHE A 145 -3.60 7.69 6.38
C PHE A 145 -3.52 7.42 7.90
N PHE A 146 -4.44 7.97 8.70
CA PHE A 146 -4.41 7.72 10.15
C PHE A 146 -4.86 6.30 10.52
N ASP A 147 -5.61 5.63 9.66
CA ASP A 147 -5.85 4.20 9.80
C ASP A 147 -4.55 3.40 9.62
N VAL A 148 -3.72 3.76 8.63
CA VAL A 148 -2.37 3.19 8.46
C VAL A 148 -1.51 3.47 9.70
N VAL A 149 -1.49 4.70 10.21
CA VAL A 149 -0.78 5.10 11.44
C VAL A 149 -1.18 4.23 12.64
N ARG A 150 -2.49 3.99 12.86
CA ARG A 150 -2.99 3.13 13.94
C ARG A 150 -2.48 1.69 13.80
N ILE A 151 -2.44 1.17 12.59
CA ILE A 151 -1.92 -0.19 12.32
C ILE A 151 -0.42 -0.25 12.58
N ILE A 152 0.35 0.74 12.08
CA ILE A 152 1.80 0.82 12.32
C ILE A 152 2.08 0.88 13.83
N ALA A 153 1.37 1.71 14.57
CA ALA A 153 1.52 1.83 16.01
C ALA A 153 1.20 0.53 16.77
N ALA A 154 0.13 -0.16 16.36
CA ALA A 154 -0.32 -1.37 17.05
C ALA A 154 0.53 -2.61 16.71
N ARG A 155 1.04 -2.73 15.46
CA ARG A 155 1.74 -3.92 14.95
C ARG A 155 3.26 -3.74 14.86
N GLN A 156 3.74 -2.50 14.77
CA GLN A 156 5.15 -2.14 14.71
C GLN A 156 5.95 -2.98 13.70
N PRO A 157 5.56 -3.00 12.41
CA PRO A 157 6.30 -3.73 11.39
C PRO A 157 7.76 -3.24 11.31
N ALA A 158 8.67 -4.10 10.88
CA ALA A 158 10.08 -3.70 10.71
C ALA A 158 10.24 -2.62 9.63
N ILE A 159 9.43 -2.74 8.57
CA ILE A 159 9.46 -1.85 7.40
C ILE A 159 8.02 -1.50 7.01
N PHE A 160 7.83 -0.28 6.53
CA PHE A 160 6.64 0.05 5.75
C PHE A 160 7.01 0.61 4.38
N VAL A 161 6.11 0.42 3.40
CA VAL A 161 6.17 1.05 2.08
C VAL A 161 4.83 1.70 1.81
N LEU A 162 4.82 3.04 1.78
CA LEU A 162 3.62 3.84 1.53
C LEU A 162 3.71 4.47 0.15
N GLU A 163 2.68 4.29 -0.68
CA GLU A 163 2.60 4.86 -2.02
C GLU A 163 1.51 5.92 -2.09
N ASN A 164 1.76 6.99 -2.83
CA ASN A 164 0.76 8.00 -3.15
C ASN A 164 1.11 8.72 -4.46
N VAL A 165 0.22 9.61 -4.90
CA VAL A 165 0.50 10.49 -6.03
C VAL A 165 1.60 11.50 -5.68
N LYS A 166 2.46 11.88 -6.66
CA LYS A 166 3.53 12.89 -6.49
C LYS A 166 3.03 14.20 -5.85
N ASN A 167 1.81 14.60 -6.20
CA ASN A 167 1.22 15.85 -5.71
C ASN A 167 0.98 15.89 -4.19
N LEU A 168 1.11 14.75 -3.49
CA LEU A 168 1.07 14.70 -2.02
C LEU A 168 2.11 15.66 -1.41
N LYS A 169 3.29 15.83 -2.05
CA LYS A 169 4.35 16.72 -1.58
C LYS A 169 3.94 18.20 -1.55
N SER A 170 3.16 18.62 -2.55
CA SER A 170 2.73 20.02 -2.70
C SER A 170 1.32 20.28 -2.14
N HIS A 171 0.60 19.22 -1.77
CA HIS A 171 -0.77 19.33 -1.26
C HIS A 171 -0.82 20.24 -0.02
N ASP A 172 -1.76 21.19 -0.03
CA ASP A 172 -1.92 22.18 1.04
C ASP A 172 -0.59 22.91 1.36
N GLN A 173 0.09 23.42 0.34
CA GLN A 173 1.38 24.10 0.47
C GLN A 173 2.44 23.25 1.18
N GLY A 174 2.41 21.93 0.97
CA GLY A 174 3.32 20.97 1.59
C GLY A 174 3.00 20.63 3.05
N ARG A 175 1.92 21.17 3.61
CA ARG A 175 1.55 20.94 5.01
C ARG A 175 1.17 19.49 5.26
N THR A 176 0.36 18.89 4.36
CA THR A 176 0.00 17.48 4.40
C THR A 176 1.22 16.57 4.48
N PHE A 177 2.20 16.80 3.62
CA PHE A 177 3.41 15.99 3.58
C PHE A 177 4.25 16.14 4.86
N ARG A 178 4.38 17.36 5.39
CA ARG A 178 5.08 17.59 6.67
C ARG A 178 4.42 16.83 7.82
N ILE A 179 3.09 16.84 7.90
CA ILE A 179 2.34 16.09 8.93
C ILE A 179 2.61 14.59 8.81
N ILE A 180 2.57 14.05 7.59
CA ILE A 180 2.88 12.63 7.34
C ILE A 180 4.28 12.30 7.84
N MET A 181 5.29 13.04 7.41
CA MET A 181 6.69 12.79 7.79
C MET A 181 6.91 12.90 9.31
N GLN A 182 6.34 13.92 9.94
CA GLN A 182 6.42 14.10 11.39
C GLN A 182 5.73 12.96 12.14
N THR A 183 4.54 12.54 11.70
CA THR A 183 3.82 11.43 12.33
C THR A 183 4.61 10.11 12.26
N LEU A 184 5.23 9.84 11.11
CA LEU A 184 6.05 8.62 10.92
C LEU A 184 7.33 8.67 11.78
N ASP A 185 7.95 9.83 11.95
CA ASP A 185 9.08 10.05 12.86
C ASP A 185 8.69 9.84 14.33
N GLU A 186 7.55 10.40 14.75
CA GLU A 186 6.98 10.24 16.11
C GLU A 186 6.64 8.77 16.42
N LEU A 187 6.29 7.97 15.42
CA LEU A 187 6.07 6.52 15.54
C LEU A 187 7.39 5.72 15.68
N GLY A 188 8.54 6.38 15.62
CA GLY A 188 9.85 5.74 15.76
C GLY A 188 10.41 5.15 14.47
N TYR A 189 9.97 5.65 13.30
CA TYR A 189 10.49 5.22 12.01
C TYR A 189 11.41 6.25 11.39
N GLU A 190 12.41 5.78 10.66
CA GLU A 190 13.25 6.57 9.79
C GLU A 190 12.86 6.35 8.35
N VAL A 191 12.44 7.43 7.68
CA VAL A 191 12.04 7.37 6.27
C VAL A 191 13.26 7.59 5.38
N ALA A 192 13.49 6.69 4.43
CA ALA A 192 14.59 6.78 3.49
C ALA A 192 14.53 8.10 2.71
N ASP A 193 15.70 8.71 2.51
CA ASP A 193 15.85 9.98 1.77
C ASP A 193 14.96 11.14 2.30
N ALA A 194 14.62 11.14 3.59
CA ALA A 194 13.74 12.14 4.20
C ALA A 194 14.21 13.58 3.96
N GLY A 195 15.53 13.82 3.99
CA GLY A 195 16.16 15.13 3.78
C GLY A 195 16.08 15.65 2.34
N HIS A 196 15.70 14.83 1.35
CA HIS A 196 15.62 15.24 -0.04
C HIS A 196 14.20 15.74 -0.37
N THR A 197 14.07 17.02 -0.67
CA THR A 197 12.77 17.68 -0.94
C THR A 197 12.69 18.38 -2.30
N GLY A 198 13.80 18.48 -3.02
CA GLY A 198 13.92 19.16 -4.31
C GLY A 198 13.24 18.46 -5.49
N PRO A 199 13.45 18.95 -6.72
CA PRO A 199 12.88 18.37 -7.94
C PRO A 199 13.37 16.93 -8.20
N ASP A 200 14.62 16.62 -7.83
CA ASP A 200 15.24 15.30 -8.00
C ASP A 200 15.09 14.44 -6.74
N ASP A 201 13.93 14.52 -6.11
CA ASP A 201 13.63 13.75 -4.90
C ASP A 201 13.56 12.25 -5.23
N PRO A 202 14.46 11.41 -4.69
CA PRO A 202 14.51 9.99 -5.02
C PRO A 202 13.25 9.21 -4.60
N LYS A 203 12.44 9.77 -3.71
CA LYS A 203 11.14 9.21 -3.33
C LYS A 203 10.10 9.31 -4.45
N VAL A 204 10.33 10.12 -5.48
CA VAL A 204 9.43 10.25 -6.63
C VAL A 204 9.92 9.35 -7.76
N ILE A 205 9.18 8.28 -8.01
CA ILE A 205 9.50 7.29 -9.03
C ILE A 205 8.49 7.43 -10.18
N ASP A 206 9.00 7.47 -11.42
CA ASP A 206 8.17 7.53 -12.61
C ASP A 206 8.12 6.16 -13.30
N GLY A 207 6.92 5.62 -13.44
CA GLY A 207 6.67 4.35 -14.10
C GLY A 207 7.16 4.28 -15.55
N ARG A 208 7.35 5.43 -16.22
CA ARG A 208 7.84 5.48 -17.61
C ARG A 208 9.24 4.87 -17.83
N HIS A 209 9.99 4.67 -16.74
CA HIS A 209 11.27 3.97 -16.82
C HIS A 209 11.10 2.46 -17.04
N PHE A 210 9.95 1.90 -16.65
CA PHE A 210 9.65 0.46 -16.71
C PHE A 210 8.54 0.11 -17.70
N LEU A 211 7.62 1.06 -17.95
CA LEU A 211 6.43 0.88 -18.77
C LEU A 211 6.24 2.10 -19.69
N PRO A 212 5.56 1.98 -20.83
CA PRO A 212 5.28 3.11 -21.71
C PRO A 212 4.15 4.02 -21.16
N GLN A 213 4.20 4.30 -19.86
CA GLN A 213 3.23 5.13 -19.15
C GLN A 213 3.94 6.14 -18.24
N HIS A 214 3.71 7.42 -18.45
CA HIS A 214 4.12 8.45 -17.50
C HIS A 214 3.22 8.39 -16.26
N ARG A 215 3.77 7.91 -15.15
CA ARG A 215 3.05 7.73 -13.89
C ARG A 215 3.98 7.98 -12.71
N GLU A 216 4.09 9.24 -12.29
CA GLU A 216 4.89 9.61 -11.13
C GLU A 216 4.16 9.27 -9.83
N ARG A 217 4.88 8.60 -8.94
CA ARG A 217 4.42 8.26 -7.60
C ARG A 217 5.46 8.61 -6.56
N ILE A 218 5.01 9.08 -5.41
CA ILE A 218 5.88 9.18 -4.24
C ILE A 218 5.81 7.86 -3.46
N VAL A 219 6.98 7.33 -3.12
CA VAL A 219 7.14 6.12 -2.32
C VAL A 219 7.91 6.46 -1.06
N LEU A 220 7.31 6.21 0.10
CA LEU A 220 7.95 6.39 1.40
C LEU A 220 8.30 5.02 1.96
N VAL A 221 9.57 4.72 2.07
CA VAL A 221 10.08 3.51 2.73
C VAL A 221 10.57 3.89 4.10
N GLY A 222 9.94 3.36 5.13
CA GLY A 222 10.30 3.63 6.52
C GLY A 222 10.80 2.38 7.23
N PHE A 223 11.85 2.55 7.99
CA PHE A 223 12.49 1.50 8.78
C PHE A 223 12.30 1.80 10.26
N ARG A 224 11.92 0.80 11.03
CA ARG A 224 11.79 0.95 12.49
C ARG A 224 13.18 1.20 13.08
N ARG A 225 13.33 2.33 13.78
CA ARG A 225 14.61 2.92 14.18
C ARG A 225 15.42 2.01 15.12
N ASP A 226 14.76 1.31 16.02
CA ASP A 226 15.41 0.39 16.97
C ASP A 226 16.08 -0.83 16.32
N LEU A 227 15.66 -1.17 15.07
CA LEU A 227 16.24 -2.29 14.32
C LEU A 227 17.46 -1.90 13.47
N GLN A 228 17.73 -0.61 13.31
CA GLN A 228 18.89 -0.07 12.55
C GLN A 228 19.02 -0.63 11.11
N LEU A 229 17.90 -0.95 10.47
CA LEU A 229 17.86 -1.56 9.13
C LEU A 229 18.09 -0.57 7.98
N HIS A 230 18.05 0.73 8.24
CA HIS A 230 18.11 1.79 7.22
C HIS A 230 19.52 2.06 6.68
N ALA A 231 20.55 1.57 7.36
CA ALA A 231 21.94 1.89 7.03
C ALA A 231 22.29 1.54 5.57
N GLY A 232 22.62 2.57 4.79
CA GLY A 232 23.02 2.43 3.39
C GLY A 232 21.85 2.28 2.40
N PHE A 233 20.60 2.28 2.84
CA PHE A 233 19.44 2.22 1.93
C PHE A 233 19.10 3.61 1.38
N THR A 234 19.01 3.72 0.06
CA THR A 234 18.50 4.91 -0.64
C THR A 234 17.69 4.52 -1.86
N LEU A 235 16.59 5.25 -2.10
CA LEU A 235 15.78 5.07 -3.31
C LEU A 235 16.49 5.54 -4.59
N ARG A 236 17.62 6.24 -4.48
CA ARG A 236 18.47 6.61 -5.64
C ARG A 236 18.98 5.39 -6.38
N ASP A 237 19.22 4.30 -5.69
CA ASP A 237 19.74 3.06 -6.27
C ASP A 237 18.77 2.40 -7.25
N ILE A 238 17.48 2.76 -7.19
CA ILE A 238 16.49 2.32 -8.17
C ILE A 238 16.87 2.76 -9.60
N ALA A 239 17.52 3.90 -9.75
CA ALA A 239 17.94 4.38 -11.07
C ALA A 239 18.91 3.42 -11.78
N ALA A 240 19.72 2.67 -11.02
CA ALA A 240 20.61 1.65 -11.55
C ALA A 240 19.85 0.42 -12.09
N GLN A 241 18.60 0.25 -11.73
CA GLN A 241 17.74 -0.84 -12.15
C GLN A 241 16.87 -0.48 -13.37
N TYR A 242 16.96 0.75 -13.88
CA TYR A 242 16.19 1.15 -15.05
C TYR A 242 16.65 0.37 -16.29
N PRO A 243 15.71 -0.20 -17.08
CA PRO A 243 16.05 -0.83 -18.34
C PRO A 243 16.81 0.13 -19.26
N ALA A 244 17.87 -0.36 -19.92
CA ALA A 244 18.64 0.43 -20.86
C ALA A 244 17.80 0.93 -22.06
N VAL A 245 16.80 0.13 -22.45
CA VAL A 245 15.82 0.48 -23.49
C VAL A 245 14.45 0.61 -22.82
N ARG A 246 13.81 1.76 -23.04
CA ARG A 246 12.45 1.99 -22.53
C ARG A 246 11.47 1.14 -23.34
N PRO A 247 10.56 0.41 -22.67
CA PRO A 247 9.53 -0.34 -23.37
C PRO A 247 8.60 0.63 -24.13
N THR A 248 8.18 0.20 -25.32
CA THR A 248 7.22 0.94 -26.15
C THR A 248 5.81 0.38 -25.95
N PHE A 249 4.80 1.21 -26.24
CA PHE A 249 3.41 0.74 -26.18
C PHE A 249 3.15 -0.42 -27.14
N GLY A 250 3.80 -0.40 -28.33
CA GLY A 250 3.64 -1.46 -29.34
C GLY A 250 4.08 -2.84 -28.84
N GLU A 251 5.09 -2.91 -27.96
CA GLU A 251 5.58 -4.16 -27.36
C GLU A 251 4.60 -4.80 -26.36
N LEU A 252 3.68 -3.99 -25.83
CA LEU A 252 2.64 -4.46 -24.90
C LEU A 252 1.36 -4.92 -25.62
N LEU A 253 1.22 -4.63 -26.92
CA LEU A 253 0.04 -5.01 -27.65
C LEU A 253 0.07 -6.49 -28.00
N GLU A 254 -1.06 -7.16 -27.81
CA GLU A 254 -1.23 -8.53 -28.27
C GLU A 254 -1.13 -8.58 -29.81
N PRO A 255 -0.36 -9.51 -30.38
CA PRO A 255 -0.19 -9.61 -31.83
C PRO A 255 -1.50 -9.94 -32.57
N THR A 256 -2.45 -10.57 -31.87
CA THR A 256 -3.79 -10.89 -32.37
C THR A 256 -4.84 -10.51 -31.35
N VAL A 257 -5.81 -9.70 -31.80
CA VAL A 257 -6.97 -9.31 -30.97
C VAL A 257 -8.21 -10.00 -31.51
N ASP A 258 -8.95 -10.68 -30.61
CA ASP A 258 -10.25 -11.26 -30.95
C ASP A 258 -11.19 -10.18 -31.53
N ALA A 259 -11.89 -10.53 -32.62
CA ALA A 259 -12.78 -9.60 -33.34
C ALA A 259 -13.80 -8.89 -32.44
N LYS A 260 -14.25 -9.55 -31.36
CA LYS A 260 -15.19 -8.96 -30.38
C LYS A 260 -14.62 -7.74 -29.60
N PHE A 261 -13.29 -7.57 -29.55
CA PHE A 261 -12.61 -6.44 -28.92
C PHE A 261 -12.15 -5.38 -29.90
N ARG A 262 -12.32 -5.61 -31.21
CA ARG A 262 -12.03 -4.58 -32.21
C ARG A 262 -13.15 -3.56 -32.15
N SER A 263 -12.84 -2.30 -31.85
CA SER A 263 -13.79 -1.21 -32.05
C SER A 263 -14.11 -1.16 -33.54
N GLU A 264 -15.38 -1.35 -33.90
CA GLU A 264 -15.84 -0.91 -35.22
C GLU A 264 -15.58 0.59 -35.27
N GLU A 265 -14.70 1.05 -36.17
CA GLU A 265 -14.61 2.46 -36.50
C GLU A 265 -16.01 2.90 -36.91
N ARG A 266 -16.70 3.62 -36.03
CA ARG A 266 -17.93 4.29 -36.41
C ARG A 266 -17.53 5.35 -37.42
N ARG A 267 -17.84 5.08 -38.68
CA ARG A 267 -17.83 6.05 -39.77
C ARG A 267 -18.81 7.17 -39.53
#